data_72f7d79825a89ee131464142237eed5d
#
_entry.id   72f7d79825a89ee131464142237eed5d
#
_cell.length_a   1.000
_cell.length_b   1.000
_cell.length_c   1.000
_cell.angle_alpha   90.00
_cell.angle_beta   90.00
_cell.angle_gamma   90.00
#
_symmetry.space_group_name_H-M   'P 1'
#
loop_
_entity.id
_entity.type
_entity.pdbx_description
1 polymer ?
#
loop_
_entity_poly.entity_id
_entity_poly.type
_entity_poly.pdbx_seq_one_letter_code
_entity_poly.pdbx_strand_id
1 'polypeptide(L)'
;MAVLTWDGTGEKYFETGVSKGVLYPISSSGTYDTGVAWNGLTSVSETPSGAEPTDLWADNIKYGTLRSPETYGGTIEAYTYPDEFAECDGSALHASATGVKLGQQSRKAFGFSYRTQIGDDTDPSAENAYLLHLVYGATASPSERTYNTINDSPEAITFSWEFTCTGVETAGYKPVSSITIDSRTADPTCLAALEAKLYGSASEEAELPPPAEVITLMTPAG
;
A
#
# COMPACT_ATOMS: atom_id res chain seq x y z
N MET A 1 30.95 26.62 6.27
CA MET A 1 29.54 26.35 6.61
C MET A 1 28.71 26.84 5.44
N ALA A 2 27.90 25.97 4.83
CA ALA A 2 26.99 26.38 3.78
C ALA A 2 25.79 27.10 4.41
N VAL A 3 25.37 28.22 3.84
CA VAL A 3 24.11 28.89 4.19
C VAL A 3 22.98 28.11 3.55
N LEU A 4 21.91 27.86 4.31
CA LEU A 4 20.73 27.20 3.79
C LEU A 4 20.06 28.10 2.75
N THR A 5 19.66 27.49 1.63
CA THR A 5 18.85 28.13 0.60
C THR A 5 17.54 27.34 0.45
N TRP A 6 16.46 28.03 0.12
CA TRP A 6 15.14 27.45 -0.04
C TRP A 6 14.61 27.74 -1.45
N ASP A 7 13.76 26.87 -1.94
CA ASP A 7 13.00 27.06 -3.19
C ASP A 7 13.87 27.30 -4.42
N GLY A 8 15.07 26.69 -4.50
CA GLY A 8 15.89 26.66 -5.70
C GLY A 8 15.13 26.09 -6.90
N THR A 9 15.46 26.55 -8.10
CA THR A 9 14.89 25.97 -9.33
C THR A 9 15.32 24.50 -9.46
N GLY A 10 14.38 23.58 -9.66
CA GLY A 10 14.61 22.14 -9.70
C GLY A 10 14.66 21.48 -8.31
N GLU A 11 14.39 22.22 -7.23
CA GLU A 11 14.37 21.70 -5.87
C GLU A 11 12.95 21.64 -5.25
N LYS A 12 11.92 22.09 -5.97
CA LYS A 12 10.53 22.11 -5.52
C LYS A 12 9.81 20.84 -5.94
N TYR A 13 9.96 19.78 -5.14
CA TYR A 13 9.33 18.50 -5.42
C TYR A 13 7.90 18.44 -4.89
N PHE A 14 7.06 17.72 -5.60
CA PHE A 14 5.71 17.37 -5.17
C PHE A 14 5.35 15.94 -5.61
N GLU A 15 4.50 15.31 -4.84
CA GLU A 15 3.94 14.00 -5.19
C GLU A 15 2.56 14.16 -5.83
N THR A 16 2.26 13.32 -6.80
CA THR A 16 0.97 13.28 -7.48
C THR A 16 0.68 11.89 -8.05
N GLY A 17 -0.59 11.65 -8.31
CA GLY A 17 -1.05 10.45 -8.99
C GLY A 17 -0.85 9.17 -8.18
N VAL A 18 -1.67 8.18 -8.47
CA VAL A 18 -1.53 6.80 -8.01
C VAL A 18 -1.60 5.89 -9.22
N SER A 19 -0.73 4.90 -9.28
CA SER A 19 -0.64 4.01 -10.45
C SER A 19 -0.02 2.66 -10.09
N LYS A 20 -0.07 1.73 -11.03
CA LYS A 20 0.57 0.40 -10.94
C LYS A 20 0.23 -0.35 -9.65
N GLY A 21 -1.04 -0.32 -9.25
CA GLY A 21 -1.53 -1.12 -8.15
C GLY A 21 -1.42 -2.61 -8.42
N VAL A 22 -0.94 -3.37 -7.46
CA VAL A 22 -0.92 -4.83 -7.49
C VAL A 22 -1.44 -5.37 -6.18
N LEU A 23 -2.40 -6.28 -6.27
CA LEU A 23 -2.94 -7.04 -5.15
C LEU A 23 -2.16 -8.35 -5.02
N TYR A 24 -1.80 -8.72 -3.80
CA TYR A 24 -1.19 -10.01 -3.46
C TYR A 24 -2.05 -10.67 -2.36
N PRO A 25 -3.00 -11.54 -2.71
CA PRO A 25 -3.81 -12.25 -1.72
C PRO A 25 -2.92 -13.13 -0.84
N ILE A 26 -3.29 -13.32 0.43
CA ILE A 26 -2.60 -14.28 1.29
C ILE A 26 -3.24 -15.66 1.11
N SER A 27 -2.40 -16.65 0.83
CA SER A 27 -2.79 -18.07 0.76
C SER A 27 -3.14 -18.62 2.14
N SER A 28 -3.73 -19.80 2.17
CA SER A 28 -4.01 -20.54 3.41
C SER A 28 -2.74 -20.94 4.18
N SER A 29 -1.58 -20.94 3.53
CA SER A 29 -0.26 -21.20 4.14
C SER A 29 0.35 -19.96 4.82
N GLY A 30 -0.25 -18.77 4.65
CA GLY A 30 0.27 -17.52 5.20
C GLY A 30 1.31 -16.82 4.32
N THR A 31 1.56 -17.33 3.12
CA THR A 31 2.41 -16.68 2.09
C THR A 31 1.54 -15.87 1.14
N TYR A 32 2.11 -14.91 0.44
CA TYR A 32 1.41 -14.21 -0.62
C TYR A 32 1.30 -15.10 -1.84
N ASP A 33 0.11 -15.11 -2.46
CA ASP A 33 -0.14 -15.72 -3.76
C ASP A 33 0.36 -14.79 -4.89
N THR A 34 0.29 -15.29 -6.14
CA THR A 34 0.66 -14.52 -7.33
C THR A 34 -0.06 -13.17 -7.36
N GLY A 35 0.71 -12.12 -7.62
CA GLY A 35 0.21 -10.75 -7.72
C GLY A 35 -0.74 -10.56 -8.90
N VAL A 36 -1.80 -9.80 -8.67
CA VAL A 36 -2.81 -9.46 -9.68
C VAL A 36 -2.88 -7.95 -9.86
N ALA A 37 -2.83 -7.47 -11.10
CA ALA A 37 -2.89 -6.05 -11.38
C ALA A 37 -4.24 -5.44 -10.94
N TRP A 38 -4.17 -4.37 -10.14
CA TRP A 38 -5.35 -3.60 -9.73
C TRP A 38 -5.50 -2.38 -10.61
N ASN A 39 -6.40 -2.47 -11.57
CA ASN A 39 -6.71 -1.37 -12.48
C ASN A 39 -7.75 -0.44 -11.87
N GLY A 40 -7.75 0.81 -12.33
CA GLY A 40 -8.78 1.80 -11.97
C GLY A 40 -8.64 2.39 -10.57
N LEU A 41 -7.45 2.36 -9.96
CA LEU A 41 -7.16 3.06 -8.73
C LEU A 41 -7.39 4.58 -8.91
N THR A 42 -8.13 5.18 -8.00
CA THR A 42 -8.38 6.63 -7.96
C THR A 42 -7.62 7.29 -6.83
N SER A 43 -7.54 6.65 -5.68
CA SER A 43 -6.75 7.13 -4.55
C SER A 43 -6.30 5.98 -3.64
N VAL A 44 -5.18 6.20 -2.96
CA VAL A 44 -4.76 5.43 -1.78
C VAL A 44 -4.38 6.44 -0.72
N SER A 45 -5.05 6.38 0.42
CA SER A 45 -4.74 7.22 1.57
C SER A 45 -4.19 6.38 2.71
N GLU A 46 -3.19 6.91 3.39
CA GLU A 46 -2.60 6.30 4.59
C GLU A 46 -3.16 6.99 5.82
N THR A 47 -3.64 6.20 6.78
CA THR A 47 -4.25 6.69 8.01
C THR A 47 -3.69 5.92 9.20
N PRO A 48 -2.43 6.14 9.58
CA PRO A 48 -1.85 5.50 10.76
C PRO A 48 -2.60 5.96 12.01
N SER A 49 -2.77 5.07 12.97
CA SER A 49 -3.45 5.32 14.22
C SER A 49 -2.66 4.76 15.41
N GLY A 50 -3.00 5.17 16.62
CA GLY A 50 -2.28 4.76 17.82
C GLY A 50 -1.15 5.73 18.17
N ALA A 51 -0.17 5.24 18.93
CA ALA A 51 0.96 6.02 19.47
C ALA A 51 0.56 7.24 20.32
N GLU A 52 -0.71 7.33 20.74
CA GLU A 52 -1.16 8.42 21.60
C GLU A 52 -0.53 8.30 22.98
N PRO A 53 0.02 9.41 23.51
CA PRO A 53 0.62 9.42 24.82
C PRO A 53 -0.45 9.39 25.93
N THR A 54 -0.33 8.46 26.86
CA THR A 54 -1.10 8.43 28.11
C THR A 54 -0.19 8.84 29.26
N ASP A 55 -0.54 9.92 29.95
CA ASP A 55 0.23 10.41 31.08
C ASP A 55 -0.10 9.64 32.35
N LEU A 56 0.92 9.21 33.04
CA LEU A 56 0.83 8.63 34.39
C LEU A 56 1.06 9.72 35.42
N TRP A 57 0.18 9.78 36.39
CA TRP A 57 0.25 10.74 37.49
C TRP A 57 0.43 10.00 38.81
N ALA A 58 1.39 10.44 39.62
CA ALA A 58 1.63 9.95 40.97
C ALA A 58 2.13 11.13 41.83
N ASP A 59 1.81 11.14 43.13
CA ASP A 59 2.20 12.17 44.09
C ASP A 59 1.92 13.63 43.60
N ASN A 60 0.79 13.81 42.88
CA ASN A 60 0.37 15.09 42.26
C ASN A 60 1.33 15.65 41.19
N ILE A 61 2.22 14.85 40.64
CA ILE A 61 3.11 15.22 39.56
C ILE A 61 2.98 14.23 38.40
N LYS A 62 3.35 14.67 37.18
CA LYS A 62 3.44 13.78 36.02
C LYS A 62 4.62 12.81 36.23
N TYR A 63 4.30 11.55 36.51
CA TYR A 63 5.27 10.50 36.80
C TYR A 63 5.94 9.93 35.54
N GLY A 64 5.18 9.86 34.44
CA GLY A 64 5.67 9.35 33.18
C GLY A 64 4.64 9.45 32.07
N THR A 65 5.02 9.02 30.87
CA THR A 65 4.15 8.94 29.70
C THR A 65 4.31 7.58 29.04
N LEU A 66 3.21 6.86 28.85
CA LEU A 66 3.15 5.62 28.07
C LEU A 66 2.68 5.95 26.66
N ARG A 67 3.16 5.19 25.67
CA ARG A 67 2.68 5.25 24.28
C ARG A 67 2.25 3.86 23.82
N SER A 68 1.07 3.76 23.23
CA SER A 68 0.62 2.54 22.56
C SER A 68 1.42 2.30 21.27
N PRO A 69 1.49 1.06 20.77
CA PRO A 69 2.00 0.78 19.44
C PRO A 69 1.19 1.53 18.37
N GLU A 70 1.86 1.92 17.32
CA GLU A 70 1.23 2.45 16.12
C GLU A 70 0.62 1.30 15.29
N THR A 71 -0.55 1.52 14.74
CA THR A 71 -1.21 0.63 13.77
C THR A 71 -1.28 1.34 12.44
N TYR A 72 -0.75 0.70 11.40
CA TYR A 72 -0.83 1.21 10.03
C TYR A 72 -2.16 0.80 9.41
N GLY A 73 -2.77 1.71 8.69
CA GLY A 73 -4.00 1.50 7.97
C GLY A 73 -4.22 2.58 6.93
N GLY A 74 -5.31 2.48 6.19
CA GLY A 74 -5.62 3.44 5.14
C GLY A 74 -6.90 3.09 4.41
N THR A 75 -7.11 3.77 3.27
CA THR A 75 -8.26 3.56 2.40
C THR A 75 -7.79 3.43 0.96
N ILE A 76 -8.29 2.43 0.25
CA ILE A 76 -8.08 2.25 -1.19
C ILE A 76 -9.38 2.65 -1.89
N GLU A 77 -9.30 3.52 -2.88
CA GLU A 77 -10.43 3.87 -3.74
C GLU A 77 -10.15 3.51 -5.19
N ALA A 78 -11.15 2.94 -5.86
CA ALA A 78 -11.01 2.52 -7.25
C ALA A 78 -12.36 2.46 -7.97
N TYR A 79 -12.34 2.57 -9.29
CA TYR A 79 -13.52 2.33 -10.14
C TYR A 79 -13.80 0.84 -10.35
N THR A 80 -12.80 -0.01 -10.17
CA THR A 80 -12.92 -1.46 -10.32
C THR A 80 -11.95 -2.18 -9.39
N TYR A 81 -12.10 -3.49 -9.27
CA TYR A 81 -11.21 -4.33 -8.48
C TYR A 81 -11.07 -5.72 -9.13
N PRO A 82 -9.94 -6.42 -8.95
CA PRO A 82 -9.74 -7.76 -9.46
C PRO A 82 -10.66 -8.77 -8.74
N ASP A 83 -11.04 -9.85 -9.43
CA ASP A 83 -11.94 -10.85 -8.86
C ASP A 83 -11.32 -11.56 -7.64
N GLU A 84 -10.01 -11.67 -7.57
CA GLU A 84 -9.25 -12.23 -6.45
C GLU A 84 -9.43 -11.41 -5.16
N PHE A 85 -9.75 -10.13 -5.27
CA PHE A 85 -10.05 -9.29 -4.12
C PHE A 85 -11.36 -9.64 -3.43
N ALA A 86 -12.25 -10.40 -4.07
CA ALA A 86 -13.51 -10.79 -3.48
C ALA A 86 -13.35 -11.51 -2.13
N GLU A 87 -12.35 -12.37 -2.00
CA GLU A 87 -12.07 -13.07 -0.74
C GLU A 87 -11.52 -12.13 0.35
N CYS A 88 -10.83 -11.06 -0.03
CA CYS A 88 -10.34 -10.03 0.88
C CYS A 88 -11.45 -9.07 1.33
N ASP A 89 -12.43 -8.82 0.46
CA ASP A 89 -13.60 -7.98 0.70
C ASP A 89 -14.74 -8.69 1.47
N GLY A 90 -14.59 -9.97 1.76
CA GLY A 90 -15.60 -10.77 2.47
C GLY A 90 -16.72 -11.27 1.57
N SER A 91 -16.43 -11.52 0.31
CA SER A 91 -17.29 -12.27 -0.60
C SER A 91 -16.55 -13.50 -1.15
N ALA A 92 -17.30 -14.53 -1.51
CA ALA A 92 -16.77 -15.74 -2.15
C ALA A 92 -17.49 -15.99 -3.46
N LEU A 93 -16.72 -16.44 -4.46
CA LEU A 93 -17.28 -16.95 -5.70
C LEU A 93 -17.87 -18.34 -5.44
N HIS A 94 -19.09 -18.58 -5.90
CA HIS A 94 -19.70 -19.88 -5.74
C HIS A 94 -19.06 -20.88 -6.73
N ALA A 95 -18.53 -21.98 -6.20
CA ALA A 95 -17.73 -22.93 -6.98
C ALA A 95 -18.44 -23.55 -8.21
N SER A 96 -19.78 -23.74 -8.14
CA SER A 96 -20.55 -24.37 -9.20
C SER A 96 -21.47 -23.43 -9.97
N ALA A 97 -21.63 -22.17 -9.51
CA ALA A 97 -22.48 -21.18 -10.15
C ALA A 97 -21.64 -19.99 -10.61
N THR A 98 -21.23 -20.02 -11.87
CA THR A 98 -20.40 -18.96 -12.47
C THR A 98 -21.08 -17.59 -12.35
N GLY A 99 -20.35 -16.59 -11.90
CA GLY A 99 -20.84 -15.21 -11.75
C GLY A 99 -21.65 -14.94 -10.48
N VAL A 100 -21.82 -15.94 -9.58
CA VAL A 100 -22.49 -15.74 -8.29
C VAL A 100 -21.47 -15.46 -7.22
N LYS A 101 -21.56 -14.28 -6.59
CA LYS A 101 -20.76 -13.85 -5.43
C LYS A 101 -21.65 -13.91 -4.17
N LEU A 102 -21.16 -14.59 -3.14
CA LEU A 102 -21.81 -14.72 -1.83
C LEU A 102 -21.13 -13.74 -0.87
N GLY A 103 -21.87 -12.81 -0.29
CA GLY A 103 -21.37 -11.87 0.69
C GLY A 103 -21.27 -12.44 2.11
N GLN A 104 -20.74 -11.65 3.05
CA GLN A 104 -20.64 -11.97 4.48
C GLN A 104 -19.77 -13.20 4.78
N GLN A 105 -18.72 -13.40 3.99
CA GLN A 105 -17.75 -14.46 4.19
C GLN A 105 -16.54 -13.98 5.01
N SER A 106 -15.74 -14.92 5.49
CA SER A 106 -14.48 -14.61 6.16
C SER A 106 -13.55 -13.85 5.21
N ARG A 107 -12.92 -12.80 5.73
CA ARG A 107 -11.98 -11.98 4.96
C ARG A 107 -10.58 -12.56 5.03
N LYS A 108 -9.90 -12.62 3.89
CA LYS A 108 -8.47 -12.91 3.82
C LYS A 108 -7.67 -11.62 3.92
N ALA A 109 -6.51 -11.71 4.54
CA ALA A 109 -5.53 -10.64 4.47
C ALA A 109 -4.88 -10.61 3.08
N PHE A 110 -4.27 -9.48 2.74
CA PHE A 110 -3.60 -9.27 1.46
C PHE A 110 -2.38 -8.36 1.63
N GLY A 111 -1.49 -8.40 0.66
CA GLY A 111 -0.48 -7.38 0.43
C GLY A 111 -0.91 -6.49 -0.73
N PHE A 112 -0.35 -5.31 -0.78
CA PHE A 112 -0.66 -4.34 -1.83
C PHE A 112 0.57 -3.52 -2.18
N SER A 113 0.80 -3.27 -3.47
CA SER A 113 1.82 -2.32 -3.91
C SER A 113 1.23 -1.29 -4.87
N TYR A 114 1.74 -0.08 -4.84
CA TYR A 114 1.36 1.00 -5.74
C TYR A 114 2.49 2.00 -5.89
N ARG A 115 2.37 2.89 -6.86
CA ARG A 115 3.32 3.99 -7.08
C ARG A 115 2.62 5.34 -7.01
N THR A 116 3.33 6.32 -6.44
CA THR A 116 3.06 7.74 -6.61
C THR A 116 4.16 8.37 -7.44
N GLN A 117 3.82 9.35 -8.26
CA GLN A 117 4.79 10.07 -9.11
C GLN A 117 5.37 11.25 -8.35
N ILE A 118 6.64 11.56 -8.61
CA ILE A 118 7.30 12.75 -8.09
C ILE A 118 7.59 13.66 -9.29
N GLY A 119 7.03 14.87 -9.24
CA GLY A 119 7.36 15.96 -10.16
C GLY A 119 8.18 17.04 -9.48
N ASP A 120 8.78 17.91 -10.27
CA ASP A 120 9.43 19.14 -9.80
C ASP A 120 8.94 20.36 -10.60
N ASP A 121 9.41 21.55 -10.25
CA ASP A 121 9.02 22.80 -10.90
C ASP A 121 9.63 22.98 -12.31
N THR A 122 10.56 22.12 -12.73
CA THR A 122 11.18 22.14 -14.06
C THR A 122 10.54 21.16 -15.01
N ASP A 123 10.08 20.01 -14.51
CA ASP A 123 9.34 19.00 -15.26
C ASP A 123 8.17 18.44 -14.45
N PRO A 124 7.03 19.13 -14.44
CA PRO A 124 5.85 18.71 -13.69
C PRO A 124 5.21 17.41 -14.22
N SER A 125 5.60 16.97 -15.41
CA SER A 125 5.12 15.73 -16.04
C SER A 125 6.13 14.60 -16.02
N ALA A 126 7.25 14.75 -15.28
CA ALA A 126 8.31 13.74 -15.22
C ALA A 126 7.77 12.41 -14.69
N GLU A 127 7.66 11.43 -15.58
CA GLU A 127 7.32 10.05 -15.22
C GLU A 127 8.53 9.27 -14.66
N ASN A 128 9.68 9.92 -14.57
CA ASN A 128 10.95 9.28 -14.28
C ASN A 128 11.26 9.12 -12.80
N ALA A 129 10.57 9.87 -11.91
CA ALA A 129 10.73 9.79 -10.48
C ALA A 129 9.41 9.37 -9.81
N TYR A 130 9.50 8.43 -8.90
CA TYR A 130 8.33 7.89 -8.19
C TYR A 130 8.71 7.32 -6.83
N LEU A 131 7.72 7.23 -5.96
CA LEU A 131 7.79 6.38 -4.78
C LEU A 131 7.07 5.07 -5.05
N LEU A 132 7.70 3.98 -4.68
CA LEU A 132 7.12 2.65 -4.68
C LEU A 132 6.71 2.31 -3.25
N HIS A 133 5.43 2.06 -3.05
CA HIS A 133 4.85 1.72 -1.76
C HIS A 133 4.51 0.24 -1.71
N LEU A 134 4.92 -0.44 -0.65
CA LEU A 134 4.62 -1.83 -0.36
C LEU A 134 3.87 -1.90 0.96
N VAL A 135 2.71 -2.52 0.98
CA VAL A 135 1.84 -2.67 2.15
C VAL A 135 1.67 -4.15 2.46
N TYR A 136 1.87 -4.52 3.72
CA TYR A 136 1.88 -5.90 4.20
C TYR A 136 0.76 -6.15 5.19
N GLY A 137 0.21 -7.37 5.15
CA GLY A 137 -0.73 -7.86 6.16
C GLY A 137 -2.02 -7.04 6.27
N ALA A 138 -2.45 -6.41 5.18
CA ALA A 138 -3.66 -5.62 5.13
C ALA A 138 -4.91 -6.51 5.23
N THR A 139 -5.90 -6.07 6.00
CA THR A 139 -7.22 -6.68 6.10
C THR A 139 -8.27 -5.61 5.85
N ALA A 140 -9.12 -5.82 4.84
CA ALA A 140 -10.16 -4.87 4.51
C ALA A 140 -11.31 -4.90 5.53
N SER A 141 -11.79 -3.73 5.94
CA SER A 141 -12.98 -3.55 6.75
C SER A 141 -14.25 -3.61 5.89
N PRO A 142 -15.41 -3.90 6.48
CA PRO A 142 -16.70 -3.73 5.80
C PRO A 142 -16.85 -2.27 5.34
N SER A 143 -17.09 -2.06 4.05
CA SER A 143 -17.22 -0.73 3.48
C SER A 143 -18.61 -0.51 2.89
N GLU A 144 -19.08 0.73 2.94
CA GLU A 144 -20.32 1.14 2.30
C GLU A 144 -20.17 1.10 0.78
N ARG A 145 -21.21 0.69 0.09
CA ARG A 145 -21.32 0.74 -1.38
C ARG A 145 -22.60 1.44 -1.77
N THR A 146 -22.47 2.49 -2.55
CA THR A 146 -23.62 3.27 -3.02
C THR A 146 -23.78 3.07 -4.52
N TYR A 147 -25.00 2.76 -4.95
CA TYR A 147 -25.36 2.58 -6.34
C TYR A 147 -26.36 3.69 -6.74
N ASN A 148 -25.93 4.59 -7.60
CA ASN A 148 -26.74 5.70 -8.05
C ASN A 148 -27.36 5.41 -9.43
N THR A 149 -28.52 6.01 -9.71
CA THR A 149 -29.10 5.98 -11.05
C THR A 149 -28.31 6.87 -12.01
N ILE A 150 -28.30 6.50 -13.28
CA ILE A 150 -27.71 7.34 -14.34
C ILE A 150 -28.64 8.53 -14.58
N ASN A 151 -28.08 9.72 -14.58
CA ASN A 151 -28.75 10.98 -14.90
C ASN A 151 -28.10 11.66 -16.12
N ASP A 152 -28.39 12.92 -16.39
CA ASP A 152 -27.81 13.72 -17.49
C ASP A 152 -26.31 14.06 -17.27
N SER A 153 -25.78 13.83 -16.08
CA SER A 153 -24.34 13.93 -15.75
C SER A 153 -23.85 12.60 -15.16
N PRO A 154 -23.61 11.57 -15.99
CA PRO A 154 -23.24 10.26 -15.50
C PRO A 154 -21.86 10.26 -14.83
N GLU A 155 -21.80 9.74 -13.61
CA GLU A 155 -20.57 9.55 -12.86
C GLU A 155 -20.30 8.07 -12.66
N ALA A 156 -19.01 7.68 -12.69
CA ALA A 156 -18.61 6.31 -12.37
C ALA A 156 -18.76 6.06 -10.85
N ILE A 157 -19.19 4.85 -10.51
CA ILE A 157 -19.21 4.42 -9.10
C ILE A 157 -17.78 4.24 -8.64
N THR A 158 -17.42 4.90 -7.55
CA THR A 158 -16.14 4.70 -6.86
C THR A 158 -16.36 3.76 -5.68
N PHE A 159 -15.61 2.67 -5.67
CA PHE A 159 -15.54 1.77 -4.52
C PHE A 159 -14.48 2.27 -3.55
N SER A 160 -14.73 2.11 -2.26
CA SER A 160 -13.82 2.50 -1.18
C SER A 160 -13.71 1.37 -0.17
N TRP A 161 -12.47 1.04 0.24
CA TRP A 161 -12.21 0.02 1.24
C TRP A 161 -11.20 0.56 2.26
N GLU A 162 -11.65 0.66 3.50
CA GLU A 162 -10.72 0.84 4.61
C GLU A 162 -9.97 -0.45 4.90
N PHE A 163 -8.71 -0.35 5.25
CA PHE A 163 -7.90 -1.49 5.65
C PHE A 163 -7.06 -1.17 6.89
N THR A 164 -6.74 -2.19 7.65
CA THR A 164 -5.78 -2.14 8.76
C THR A 164 -4.74 -3.23 8.54
N CYS A 165 -3.51 -2.97 8.98
CA CYS A 165 -2.39 -3.86 8.75
C CYS A 165 -1.91 -4.52 10.03
N THR A 166 -1.48 -5.77 9.89
CA THR A 166 -0.70 -6.49 10.91
C THR A 166 0.75 -6.52 10.44
N GLY A 167 1.64 -5.93 11.23
CA GLY A 167 3.05 -5.84 10.88
C GLY A 167 3.73 -7.21 10.76
N VAL A 168 4.64 -7.32 9.80
CA VAL A 168 5.48 -8.50 9.57
C VAL A 168 6.79 -8.35 10.33
N GLU A 169 7.17 -9.38 11.07
CA GLU A 169 8.44 -9.42 11.81
C GLU A 169 9.65 -9.23 10.88
N THR A 170 10.51 -8.29 11.24
CA THR A 170 11.70 -7.94 10.45
C THR A 170 12.90 -7.84 11.37
N ALA A 171 13.94 -8.61 11.11
CA ALA A 171 15.12 -8.68 11.97
C ALA A 171 15.77 -7.32 12.19
N GLY A 172 15.94 -6.92 13.44
CA GLY A 172 16.56 -5.65 13.83
C GLY A 172 15.61 -4.43 13.84
N TYR A 173 14.34 -4.61 13.47
CA TYR A 173 13.32 -3.57 13.44
C TYR A 173 12.05 -4.02 14.17
N LYS A 174 11.16 -3.09 14.45
CA LYS A 174 9.78 -3.41 14.86
C LYS A 174 9.05 -4.06 13.68
N PRO A 175 7.95 -4.80 13.93
CA PRO A 175 7.12 -5.31 12.84
C PRO A 175 6.76 -4.23 11.83
N VAL A 176 6.95 -4.51 10.55
CA VAL A 176 6.81 -3.56 9.44
C VAL A 176 5.49 -3.82 8.71
N SER A 177 4.68 -2.80 8.54
CA SER A 177 3.44 -2.86 7.76
C SER A 177 3.55 -2.15 6.41
N SER A 178 4.51 -1.24 6.26
CA SER A 178 4.72 -0.52 5.01
C SER A 178 6.20 -0.28 4.75
N ILE A 179 6.57 -0.30 3.47
CA ILE A 179 7.91 0.09 2.99
C ILE A 179 7.69 1.07 1.84
N THR A 180 8.41 2.19 1.88
CA THR A 180 8.43 3.16 0.79
C THR A 180 9.84 3.26 0.23
N ILE A 181 9.98 3.19 -1.09
CA ILE A 181 11.24 3.22 -1.80
C ILE A 181 11.24 4.39 -2.79
N ASP A 182 12.21 5.27 -2.65
CA ASP A 182 12.38 6.44 -3.53
C ASP A 182 13.28 6.08 -4.71
N SER A 183 12.74 6.13 -5.92
CA SER A 183 13.46 5.80 -7.15
C SER A 183 14.62 6.75 -7.45
N ARG A 184 14.65 7.95 -6.86
CA ARG A 184 15.72 8.94 -7.07
C ARG A 184 16.99 8.60 -6.29
N THR A 185 16.84 7.89 -5.17
CA THR A 185 17.94 7.56 -4.25
C THR A 185 18.31 6.09 -4.27
N ALA A 186 17.40 5.23 -4.71
CA ALA A 186 17.61 3.80 -4.82
C ALA A 186 18.62 3.47 -5.93
N ASP A 187 19.42 2.39 -5.76
CA ASP A 187 20.22 1.84 -6.83
C ASP A 187 19.31 1.34 -7.97
N PRO A 188 19.51 1.80 -9.21
CA PRO A 188 18.62 1.45 -10.32
C PRO A 188 18.57 -0.05 -10.63
N THR A 189 19.67 -0.77 -10.42
CA THR A 189 19.76 -2.22 -10.69
C THR A 189 18.96 -2.98 -9.63
N CYS A 190 19.12 -2.60 -8.36
CA CYS A 190 18.39 -3.18 -7.26
C CYS A 190 16.88 -2.90 -7.37
N LEU A 191 16.53 -1.68 -7.74
CA LEU A 191 15.14 -1.28 -7.96
C LEU A 191 14.51 -2.07 -9.12
N ALA A 192 15.20 -2.22 -10.25
CA ALA A 192 14.70 -3.02 -11.37
C ALA A 192 14.51 -4.50 -11.00
N ALA A 193 15.41 -5.07 -10.19
CA ALA A 193 15.27 -6.43 -9.70
C ALA A 193 14.05 -6.61 -8.79
N LEU A 194 13.82 -5.66 -7.88
CA LEU A 194 12.62 -5.66 -7.03
C LEU A 194 11.33 -5.51 -7.86
N GLU A 195 11.34 -4.61 -8.84
CA GLU A 195 10.18 -4.42 -9.71
C GLU A 195 9.88 -5.64 -10.59
N ALA A 196 10.91 -6.32 -11.09
CA ALA A 196 10.74 -7.57 -11.81
C ALA A 196 10.07 -8.65 -10.94
N LYS A 197 10.38 -8.66 -9.64
CA LYS A 197 9.72 -9.54 -8.67
C LYS A 197 8.28 -9.13 -8.40
N LEU A 198 8.02 -7.84 -8.16
CA LEU A 198 6.69 -7.32 -7.86
C LEU A 198 5.70 -7.45 -9.03
N TYR A 199 6.15 -7.20 -10.24
CA TYR A 199 5.28 -7.17 -11.41
C TYR A 199 5.35 -8.44 -12.25
N GLY A 200 6.28 -9.33 -11.91
CA GLY A 200 6.57 -10.52 -12.71
C GLY A 200 7.40 -10.22 -13.96
N SER A 201 7.87 -11.26 -14.59
CA SER A 201 8.65 -11.25 -15.82
C SER A 201 8.16 -12.35 -16.76
N ALA A 202 8.82 -12.51 -17.91
CA ALA A 202 8.49 -13.60 -18.84
C ALA A 202 8.73 -15.02 -18.26
N SER A 203 9.51 -15.13 -17.17
CA SER A 203 9.90 -16.38 -16.53
C SER A 203 9.46 -16.52 -15.07
N GLU A 204 8.99 -15.45 -14.45
CA GLU A 204 8.64 -15.41 -13.03
C GLU A 204 7.28 -14.73 -12.82
N GLU A 205 6.49 -15.27 -11.92
CA GLU A 205 5.21 -14.69 -11.53
C GLU A 205 5.43 -13.47 -10.61
N ALA A 206 4.44 -12.60 -10.57
CA ALA A 206 4.44 -11.44 -9.68
C ALA A 206 4.35 -11.89 -8.20
N GLU A 207 5.25 -11.45 -7.36
CA GLU A 207 5.34 -11.83 -5.94
C GLU A 207 5.60 -10.60 -5.07
N LEU A 208 5.00 -10.56 -3.89
CA LEU A 208 5.35 -9.58 -2.86
C LEU A 208 6.43 -10.18 -1.93
N PRO A 209 7.70 -9.80 -2.08
CA PRO A 209 8.74 -10.31 -1.21
C PRO A 209 8.56 -9.82 0.23
N PRO A 210 8.89 -10.64 1.24
CA PRO A 210 8.82 -10.20 2.63
C PRO A 210 9.81 -9.05 2.91
N PRO A 211 9.58 -8.22 3.94
CA PRO A 211 10.42 -7.05 4.23
C PRO A 211 11.93 -7.32 4.30
N ALA A 212 12.32 -8.46 4.87
CA ALA A 212 13.73 -8.85 4.96
C ALA A 212 14.36 -9.09 3.58
N GLU A 213 13.61 -9.67 2.66
CA GLU A 213 14.07 -9.90 1.29
C GLU A 213 14.12 -8.58 0.49
N VAL A 214 13.15 -7.69 0.68
CA VAL A 214 13.21 -6.34 0.07
C VAL A 214 14.49 -5.62 0.48
N ILE A 215 14.83 -5.63 1.77
CA ILE A 215 16.08 -5.02 2.27
C ILE A 215 17.29 -5.67 1.59
N THR A 216 17.30 -6.98 1.43
CA THR A 216 18.41 -7.70 0.77
C THR A 216 18.51 -7.32 -0.71
N LEU A 217 17.40 -7.31 -1.44
CA LEU A 217 17.35 -6.93 -2.86
C LEU A 217 17.78 -5.47 -3.08
N MET A 218 17.42 -4.58 -2.16
CA MET A 218 17.76 -3.15 -2.25
C MET A 218 19.16 -2.82 -1.73
N THR A 219 19.92 -3.81 -1.24
CA THR A 219 21.31 -3.62 -0.82
C THR A 219 22.25 -3.85 -2.02
N PRO A 220 22.94 -2.82 -2.53
CA PRO A 220 23.86 -2.98 -3.64
C PRO A 220 24.96 -4.01 -3.32
N ALA A 221 25.29 -4.86 -4.30
CA ALA A 221 26.47 -5.71 -4.18
C ALA A 221 27.72 -4.83 -4.19
N GLY A 222 28.47 -4.81 -3.08
CA GLY A 222 29.67 -4.02 -2.92
C GLY A 222 30.82 -4.43 -3.86
#